data_65635a9dbfd9bd1b70f72782ed9593ed
#
_entry.id   65635a9dbfd9bd1b70f72782ed9593ed
#
_cell.length_a   1.000
_cell.length_b   1.000
_cell.length_c   1.000
_cell.angle_alpha   90.00
_cell.angle_beta   90.00
_cell.angle_gamma   90.00
#
_symmetry.space_group_name_H-M   'P 1'
#
loop_
_entity.id
_entity.type
_entity.pdbx_description
1 polymer ?
#
loop_
_entity_poly.entity_id
_entity_poly.type
_entity_poly.pdbx_seq_one_letter_code
_entity_poly.pdbx_strand_id
1 'polypeptide(L)'
;MERVRQREIWVDNVKVIACILVVLGHFFQSMTKSNVLPANDLYQWFNQTIYYFHVPLFFICSGYLYQKLSVVNNIHSWGRNVLKKIINLGVPYFAFSFATWLLKTVFAGSVNSESGGLFDTLFLYPASPYWYLYALFFLFLITPTFCNKSMAVVGVLIALVLKGFEILRGGGG
;
A
#
# COMPACT_ATOMS: atom_id res chain seq x y z
N MET A 1 28.88 -5.04 -19.25
CA MET A 1 29.09 -5.17 -17.79
C MET A 1 27.74 -5.15 -17.10
N GLU A 2 27.25 -6.29 -16.69
CA GLU A 2 26.05 -6.41 -15.86
C GLU A 2 26.37 -5.80 -14.50
N ARG A 3 25.72 -4.70 -14.14
CA ARG A 3 25.82 -4.16 -12.79
C ARG A 3 25.15 -5.18 -11.85
N VAL A 4 25.97 -5.89 -11.10
CA VAL A 4 25.49 -6.73 -10.00
C VAL A 4 24.62 -5.83 -9.11
N ARG A 5 23.35 -6.12 -9.07
CA ARG A 5 22.34 -5.36 -8.34
C ARG A 5 22.59 -5.56 -6.85
N GLN A 6 23.35 -4.67 -6.22
CA GLN A 6 23.59 -4.75 -4.78
C GLN A 6 22.24 -4.68 -4.04
N ARG A 7 21.99 -5.71 -3.27
CA ARG A 7 20.79 -5.82 -2.44
C ARG A 7 20.86 -4.83 -1.27
N GLU A 8 19.80 -4.05 -1.08
CA GLU A 8 19.70 -3.07 0.00
C GLU A 8 19.19 -3.76 1.28
N ILE A 9 20.08 -4.35 2.04
CA ILE A 9 19.77 -5.16 3.24
C ILE A 9 18.93 -4.38 4.25
N TRP A 10 19.24 -3.10 4.46
CA TRP A 10 18.47 -2.27 5.39
C TRP A 10 17.01 -2.08 4.93
N VAL A 11 16.76 -1.94 3.62
CA VAL A 11 15.39 -1.83 3.07
C VAL A 11 14.63 -3.15 3.27
N ASP A 12 15.31 -4.27 3.06
CA ASP A 12 14.72 -5.59 3.27
C ASP A 12 14.35 -5.79 4.75
N ASN A 13 15.24 -5.41 5.67
CA ASN A 13 14.97 -5.47 7.11
C ASN A 13 13.77 -4.59 7.52
N VAL A 14 13.71 -3.34 7.03
CA VAL A 14 12.57 -2.46 7.30
C VAL A 14 11.26 -3.05 6.77
N LYS A 15 11.28 -3.63 5.56
CA LYS A 15 10.10 -4.30 4.99
C LYS A 15 9.67 -5.51 5.80
N VAL A 16 10.61 -6.31 6.30
CA VAL A 16 10.30 -7.46 7.17
C VAL A 16 9.61 -7.00 8.44
N ILE A 17 10.15 -5.97 9.11
CA ILE A 17 9.53 -5.38 10.30
C ILE A 17 8.11 -4.88 9.97
N ALA A 18 7.97 -4.13 8.87
CA ALA A 18 6.66 -3.63 8.44
C ALA A 18 5.66 -4.77 8.15
N CYS A 19 6.11 -5.88 7.53
CA CYS A 19 5.27 -7.07 7.31
C CYS A 19 4.81 -7.70 8.63
N ILE A 20 5.70 -7.82 9.62
CA ILE A 20 5.34 -8.33 10.95
C ILE A 20 4.26 -7.44 11.58
N LEU A 21 4.43 -6.11 11.51
CA LEU A 21 3.45 -5.17 12.03
C LEU A 21 2.09 -5.26 11.31
N VAL A 22 2.08 -5.49 9.99
CA VAL A 22 0.84 -5.75 9.23
C VAL A 22 0.12 -6.99 9.77
N VAL A 23 0.85 -8.10 9.91
CA VAL A 23 0.28 -9.36 10.40
C VAL A 23 -0.30 -9.18 11.80
N LEU A 24 0.46 -8.56 12.71
CA LEU A 24 0.00 -8.28 14.07
C LEU A 24 -1.23 -7.36 14.08
N GLY A 25 -1.22 -6.25 13.34
CA GLY A 25 -2.34 -5.33 13.26
C GLY A 25 -3.63 -6.02 12.78
N HIS A 26 -3.56 -6.78 11.68
CA HIS A 26 -4.71 -7.51 11.16
C HIS A 26 -5.16 -8.65 12.07
N PHE A 27 -4.24 -9.35 12.70
CA PHE A 27 -4.56 -10.39 13.67
C PHE A 27 -5.36 -9.82 14.85
N PHE A 28 -4.84 -8.80 15.52
CA PHE A 28 -5.54 -8.18 16.66
C PHE A 28 -6.86 -7.55 16.23
N GLN A 29 -6.92 -6.90 15.07
CA GLN A 29 -8.17 -6.35 14.55
C GLN A 29 -9.22 -7.45 14.28
N SER A 30 -8.81 -8.60 13.77
CA SER A 30 -9.71 -9.75 13.56
C SER A 30 -10.21 -10.31 14.89
N MET A 31 -9.34 -10.50 15.87
CA MET A 31 -9.69 -11.00 17.20
C MET A 31 -10.69 -10.08 17.91
N THR A 32 -10.51 -8.77 17.80
CA THR A 32 -11.42 -7.79 18.40
C THR A 32 -12.77 -7.75 17.68
N LYS A 33 -12.78 -7.83 16.34
CA LYS A 33 -14.03 -7.90 15.55
C LYS A 33 -14.84 -9.17 15.83
N SER A 34 -14.16 -10.24 16.16
CA SER A 34 -14.79 -11.53 16.54
C SER A 34 -15.15 -11.62 18.04
N ASN A 35 -15.03 -10.53 18.79
CA ASN A 35 -15.27 -10.46 20.23
C ASN A 35 -14.43 -11.46 21.09
N VAL A 36 -13.29 -11.90 20.55
CA VAL A 36 -12.34 -12.77 21.29
C VAL A 36 -11.45 -11.92 22.20
N LEU A 37 -11.10 -10.71 21.77
CA LEU A 37 -10.36 -9.74 22.57
C LEU A 37 -11.20 -8.48 22.81
N PRO A 38 -11.14 -7.89 24.01
CA PRO A 38 -11.85 -6.65 24.31
C PRO A 38 -11.25 -5.46 23.55
N ALA A 39 -12.11 -4.58 23.04
CA ALA A 39 -11.71 -3.31 22.44
C ALA A 39 -11.42 -2.27 23.56
N ASN A 40 -10.33 -2.43 24.29
CA ASN A 40 -9.90 -1.51 25.34
C ASN A 40 -8.95 -0.43 24.80
N ASP A 41 -8.63 0.56 25.63
CA ASP A 41 -7.77 1.71 25.26
C ASP A 41 -6.37 1.25 24.84
N LEU A 42 -5.82 0.23 25.50
CA LEU A 42 -4.51 -0.33 25.16
C LEU A 42 -4.51 -0.93 23.75
N TYR A 43 -5.57 -1.67 23.38
CA TYR A 43 -5.73 -2.20 22.03
C TYR A 43 -5.83 -1.06 21.01
N GLN A 44 -6.65 -0.03 21.30
CA GLN A 44 -6.83 1.11 20.38
C GLN A 44 -5.51 1.84 20.15
N TRP A 45 -4.79 2.15 21.23
CA TRP A 45 -3.48 2.79 21.15
C TRP A 45 -2.48 1.95 20.32
N PHE A 46 -2.40 0.65 20.62
CA PHE A 46 -1.51 -0.27 19.91
C PHE A 46 -1.84 -0.36 18.43
N ASN A 47 -3.12 -0.56 18.10
CA ASN A 47 -3.59 -0.67 16.73
C ASN A 47 -3.33 0.62 15.93
N GLN A 48 -3.67 1.79 16.49
CA GLN A 48 -3.40 3.07 15.87
C GLN A 48 -1.90 3.29 15.63
N THR A 49 -1.06 3.00 16.64
CA THR A 49 0.39 3.14 16.52
C THR A 49 0.93 2.29 15.38
N ILE A 50 0.53 1.01 15.28
CA ILE A 50 0.93 0.14 14.18
C ILE A 50 0.52 0.73 12.82
N TYR A 51 -0.73 1.19 12.68
CA TYR A 51 -1.24 1.72 11.42
C TYR A 51 -0.55 3.02 10.99
N TYR A 52 -0.16 3.87 11.93
CA TYR A 52 0.63 5.08 11.63
C TYR A 52 2.05 4.76 11.16
N PHE A 53 2.58 3.59 11.46
CA PHE A 53 3.98 3.24 11.18
C PHE A 53 4.16 2.38 9.95
N HIS A 54 3.45 1.25 9.86
CA HIS A 54 3.78 0.23 8.85
C HIS A 54 3.45 0.66 7.43
N VAL A 55 2.35 1.35 7.20
CA VAL A 55 1.96 1.83 5.86
C VAL A 55 2.96 2.84 5.31
N PRO A 56 3.30 3.94 6.02
CA PRO A 56 4.36 4.85 5.59
C PRO A 56 5.71 4.17 5.33
N LEU A 57 6.12 3.20 6.14
CA LEU A 57 7.37 2.48 5.93
C LEU A 57 7.41 1.77 4.57
N PHE A 58 6.30 1.13 4.16
CA PHE A 58 6.21 0.51 2.85
C PHE A 58 6.28 1.52 1.71
N PHE A 59 5.61 2.66 1.83
CA PHE A 59 5.67 3.72 0.81
C PHE A 59 7.07 4.32 0.70
N ILE A 60 7.74 4.60 1.82
CA ILE A 60 9.11 5.14 1.86
C ILE A 60 10.08 4.14 1.22
N CYS A 61 10.07 2.88 1.63
CA CYS A 61 10.93 1.84 1.06
C CYS A 61 10.68 1.64 -0.44
N SER A 62 9.42 1.67 -0.85
CA SER A 62 9.03 1.48 -2.26
C SER A 62 9.43 2.68 -3.11
N GLY A 63 9.25 3.91 -2.61
CA GLY A 63 9.69 5.14 -3.26
C GLY A 63 11.21 5.22 -3.38
N TYR A 64 11.95 4.86 -2.33
CA TYR A 64 13.41 4.80 -2.36
C TYR A 64 13.91 3.82 -3.45
N LEU A 65 13.39 2.60 -3.45
CA LEU A 65 13.77 1.61 -4.46
C LEU A 65 13.35 2.02 -5.87
N TYR A 66 12.21 2.68 -6.01
CA TYR A 66 11.76 3.21 -7.28
C TYR A 66 12.75 4.23 -7.84
N GLN A 67 13.13 5.20 -7.04
CA GLN A 67 14.11 6.23 -7.44
C GLN A 67 15.49 5.64 -7.75
N LYS A 68 15.92 4.64 -7.00
CA LYS A 68 17.23 4.02 -7.18
C LYS A 68 17.29 3.07 -8.37
N LEU A 69 16.22 2.33 -8.66
CA LEU A 69 16.23 1.19 -9.57
C LEU A 69 15.42 1.41 -10.86
N SER A 70 14.53 2.40 -10.89
CA SER A 70 13.64 2.65 -12.03
C SER A 70 13.97 4.01 -12.62
N VAL A 71 14.66 4.03 -13.78
CA VAL A 71 14.92 5.28 -14.50
C VAL A 71 13.80 5.47 -15.51
N VAL A 72 12.96 6.50 -15.29
CA VAL A 72 11.80 6.84 -16.11
C VAL A 72 11.98 8.27 -16.63
N ASN A 73 12.59 8.42 -17.81
CA ASN A 73 12.93 9.72 -18.43
C ASN A 73 12.31 9.93 -19.81
N ASN A 74 11.69 8.88 -20.39
CA ASN A 74 11.00 8.99 -21.67
C ASN A 74 9.80 8.02 -21.70
N ILE A 75 8.94 8.18 -22.72
CA ILE A 75 7.71 7.39 -22.86
C ILE A 75 7.99 5.89 -22.98
N HIS A 76 9.09 5.49 -23.60
CA HIS A 76 9.44 4.09 -23.75
C HIS A 76 9.87 3.46 -22.41
N SER A 77 10.70 4.16 -21.62
CA SER A 77 11.07 3.72 -20.25
C SER A 77 9.87 3.74 -19.30
N TRP A 78 8.95 4.68 -19.48
CA TRP A 78 7.69 4.71 -18.76
C TRP A 78 6.82 3.49 -19.06
N GLY A 79 6.58 3.17 -20.32
CA GLY A 79 5.80 1.99 -20.72
C GLY A 79 6.38 0.67 -20.18
N ARG A 80 7.71 0.51 -20.22
CA ARG A 80 8.39 -0.63 -19.61
C ARG A 80 8.21 -0.68 -18.10
N ASN A 81 8.25 0.47 -17.42
CA ASN A 81 8.01 0.55 -15.98
C ASN A 81 6.57 0.17 -15.65
N VAL A 82 5.58 0.69 -16.39
CA VAL A 82 4.17 0.34 -16.23
C VAL A 82 3.97 -1.17 -16.33
N LEU A 83 4.50 -1.82 -17.37
CA LEU A 83 4.38 -3.26 -17.54
C LEU A 83 4.98 -4.03 -16.35
N LYS A 84 6.16 -3.62 -15.86
CA LYS A 84 6.75 -4.21 -14.65
C LYS A 84 5.85 -4.04 -13.42
N LYS A 85 5.18 -2.89 -13.27
CA LYS A 85 4.28 -2.63 -12.13
C LYS A 85 2.98 -3.41 -12.25
N ILE A 86 2.44 -3.58 -13.46
CA ILE A 86 1.30 -4.47 -13.69
C ILE A 86 1.64 -5.89 -13.23
N ILE A 87 2.79 -6.42 -13.61
CA ILE A 87 3.19 -7.78 -13.24
C ILE A 87 3.47 -7.88 -11.73
N ASN A 88 4.24 -6.95 -11.16
CA ASN A 88 4.73 -7.06 -9.79
C ASN A 88 3.74 -6.61 -8.72
N LEU A 89 2.79 -5.75 -9.04
CA LEU A 89 1.79 -5.21 -8.11
C LEU A 89 0.36 -5.58 -8.53
N GLY A 90 0.05 -5.44 -9.83
CA GLY A 90 -1.28 -5.71 -10.35
C GLY A 90 -1.65 -7.18 -10.26
N VAL A 91 -0.80 -8.07 -10.76
CA VAL A 91 -1.08 -9.53 -10.71
C VAL A 91 -1.30 -10.02 -9.27
N PRO A 92 -0.42 -9.76 -8.30
CA PRO A 92 -0.68 -10.12 -6.90
C PRO A 92 -1.95 -9.48 -6.35
N TYR A 93 -2.20 -8.20 -6.64
CA TYR A 93 -3.39 -7.51 -6.20
C TYR A 93 -4.67 -8.22 -6.68
N PHE A 94 -4.80 -8.49 -7.98
CA PHE A 94 -5.97 -9.15 -8.53
C PHE A 94 -6.10 -10.59 -8.03
N ALA A 95 -5.00 -11.34 -7.96
CA ALA A 95 -5.01 -12.73 -7.47
C ALA A 95 -5.49 -12.84 -6.03
N PHE A 96 -4.92 -12.04 -5.13
CA PHE A 96 -5.29 -12.07 -3.71
C PHE A 96 -6.67 -11.46 -3.44
N SER A 97 -7.04 -10.39 -4.14
CA SER A 97 -8.38 -9.78 -4.02
C SER A 97 -9.46 -10.75 -4.50
N PHE A 98 -9.25 -11.44 -5.62
CA PHE A 98 -10.15 -12.46 -6.13
C PHE A 98 -10.26 -13.65 -5.18
N ALA A 99 -9.12 -14.17 -4.69
CA ALA A 99 -9.11 -15.26 -3.73
C ALA A 99 -9.87 -14.91 -2.44
N THR A 100 -9.66 -13.69 -1.93
CA THR A 100 -10.36 -13.21 -0.73
C THR A 100 -11.87 -13.06 -0.98
N TRP A 101 -12.26 -12.50 -2.12
CA TRP A 101 -13.66 -12.39 -2.52
C TRP A 101 -14.30 -13.78 -2.63
N LEU A 102 -13.64 -14.72 -3.29
CA LEU A 102 -14.13 -16.10 -3.45
C LEU A 102 -14.31 -16.78 -2.09
N LEU A 103 -13.32 -16.69 -1.20
CA LEU A 103 -13.41 -17.26 0.15
C LEU A 103 -14.56 -16.65 0.95
N LYS A 104 -14.74 -15.35 0.91
CA LYS A 104 -15.86 -14.66 1.58
C LYS A 104 -17.20 -15.10 1.02
N THR A 105 -17.30 -15.30 -0.29
CA THR A 105 -18.55 -15.75 -0.94
C THR A 105 -18.87 -17.21 -0.60
N VAL A 106 -17.86 -18.09 -0.63
CA VAL A 106 -18.05 -19.53 -0.31
C VAL A 106 -18.37 -19.73 1.16
N PHE A 107 -17.74 -18.98 2.06
CA PHE A 107 -17.93 -19.09 3.51
C PHE A 107 -18.81 -17.97 4.09
N ALA A 108 -19.74 -17.42 3.32
CA ALA A 108 -20.54 -16.25 3.71
C ALA A 108 -21.24 -16.40 5.07
N GLY A 109 -21.67 -17.61 5.43
CA GLY A 109 -22.29 -17.91 6.75
C GLY A 109 -21.31 -17.94 7.94
N SER A 110 -20.00 -17.92 7.69
CA SER A 110 -18.96 -18.05 8.73
C SER A 110 -18.03 -16.84 8.81
N VAL A 111 -18.22 -15.82 7.97
CA VAL A 111 -17.39 -14.62 7.94
C VAL A 111 -18.15 -13.40 8.48
N ASN A 112 -17.46 -12.59 9.26
CA ASN A 112 -18.01 -11.36 9.90
C ASN A 112 -18.10 -10.15 8.95
N SER A 113 -18.05 -10.34 7.63
CA SER A 113 -18.13 -9.25 6.67
C SER A 113 -18.81 -9.70 5.38
N GLU A 114 -19.77 -8.90 4.91
CA GLU A 114 -20.43 -9.12 3.63
C GLU A 114 -19.44 -9.01 2.47
N SER A 115 -19.60 -9.86 1.47
CA SER A 115 -18.90 -9.76 0.20
C SER A 115 -19.71 -8.86 -0.73
N GLY A 116 -19.19 -7.70 -1.09
CA GLY A 116 -19.73 -6.89 -2.17
C GLY A 116 -19.58 -7.57 -3.53
N GLY A 117 -20.06 -6.91 -4.60
CA GLY A 117 -19.83 -7.39 -5.96
C GLY A 117 -18.35 -7.58 -6.29
N LEU A 118 -18.02 -8.53 -7.16
CA LEU A 118 -16.64 -8.75 -7.58
C LEU A 118 -15.99 -7.49 -8.16
N PHE A 119 -16.72 -6.77 -9.01
CA PHE A 119 -16.23 -5.52 -9.62
C PHE A 119 -15.97 -4.46 -8.56
N ASP A 120 -16.87 -4.31 -7.59
CA ASP A 120 -16.72 -3.35 -6.50
C ASP A 120 -15.47 -3.66 -5.66
N THR A 121 -15.26 -4.94 -5.33
CA THR A 121 -14.09 -5.40 -4.55
C THR A 121 -12.77 -5.20 -5.29
N LEU A 122 -12.76 -5.35 -6.62
CA LEU A 122 -11.53 -5.25 -7.41
C LEU A 122 -11.18 -3.80 -7.80
N PHE A 123 -12.17 -2.91 -7.98
CA PHE A 123 -11.91 -1.60 -8.57
C PHE A 123 -12.37 -0.40 -7.72
N LEU A 124 -13.48 -0.52 -6.99
CA LEU A 124 -14.05 0.61 -6.25
C LEU A 124 -13.68 0.60 -4.77
N TYR A 125 -13.72 -0.57 -4.14
CA TYR A 125 -13.47 -0.74 -2.71
C TYR A 125 -12.43 -1.83 -2.47
N PRO A 126 -11.13 -1.54 -2.75
CA PRO A 126 -10.07 -2.50 -2.58
C PRO A 126 -10.07 -3.12 -1.19
N ALA A 127 -10.12 -4.45 -1.12
CA ALA A 127 -10.15 -5.15 0.15
C ALA A 127 -8.89 -4.87 0.98
N SER A 128 -9.06 -4.62 2.27
CA SER A 128 -7.95 -4.66 3.22
C SER A 128 -7.43 -6.11 3.32
N PRO A 129 -6.11 -6.35 3.24
CA PRO A 129 -4.98 -5.40 3.26
C PRO A 129 -4.44 -4.98 1.88
N TYR A 130 -5.10 -5.29 0.77
CA TYR A 130 -4.54 -5.17 -0.59
C TYR A 130 -4.64 -3.77 -1.21
N TRP A 131 -5.40 -2.85 -0.62
CA TRP A 131 -5.53 -1.46 -1.05
C TRP A 131 -4.17 -0.75 -1.23
N TYR A 132 -3.17 -1.16 -0.44
CA TYR A 132 -1.81 -0.64 -0.52
C TYR A 132 -1.16 -0.93 -1.88
N LEU A 133 -1.31 -2.15 -2.42
CA LEU A 133 -0.76 -2.51 -3.74
C LEU A 133 -1.42 -1.69 -4.85
N TYR A 134 -2.73 -1.47 -4.72
CA TYR A 134 -3.52 -0.65 -5.63
C TYR A 134 -3.03 0.81 -5.62
N ALA A 135 -2.94 1.42 -4.45
CA ALA A 135 -2.44 2.79 -4.28
C ALA A 135 -1.00 2.95 -4.79
N LEU A 136 -0.12 1.99 -4.46
CA LEU A 136 1.28 2.00 -4.88
C LEU A 136 1.42 1.88 -6.41
N PHE A 137 0.56 1.10 -7.05
CA PHE A 137 0.53 0.98 -8.51
C PHE A 137 0.25 2.35 -9.16
N PHE A 138 -0.79 3.06 -8.73
CA PHE A 138 -1.12 4.38 -9.28
C PHE A 138 -0.06 5.43 -8.97
N LEU A 139 0.53 5.39 -7.78
CA LEU A 139 1.64 6.29 -7.45
C LEU A 139 2.81 6.11 -8.42
N PHE A 140 3.19 4.87 -8.73
CA PHE A 140 4.27 4.62 -9.69
C PHE A 140 3.91 4.92 -11.15
N LEU A 141 2.62 4.92 -11.47
CA LEU A 141 2.14 5.30 -12.79
C LEU A 141 2.30 6.80 -13.02
N ILE A 142 1.97 7.60 -12.00
CA ILE A 142 1.92 9.07 -12.08
C ILE A 142 3.28 9.70 -11.77
N THR A 143 4.06 9.11 -10.83
CA THR A 143 5.28 9.72 -10.34
C THR A 143 6.47 9.41 -11.26
N PRO A 144 7.09 10.42 -11.90
CA PRO A 144 8.33 10.23 -12.64
C PRO A 144 9.51 9.98 -11.68
N THR A 145 10.61 9.47 -12.20
CA THR A 145 11.88 9.49 -11.46
C THR A 145 12.41 10.92 -11.39
N PHE A 146 12.71 11.39 -10.19
CA PHE A 146 13.27 12.72 -9.99
C PHE A 146 14.74 12.76 -10.40
N CYS A 147 15.05 13.57 -11.41
CA CYS A 147 16.41 13.66 -11.96
C CYS A 147 17.32 14.58 -11.14
N ASN A 148 16.73 15.49 -10.34
CA ASN A 148 17.48 16.43 -9.51
C ASN A 148 16.72 16.77 -8.21
N LYS A 149 17.45 17.43 -7.29
CA LYS A 149 16.89 17.84 -5.99
C LYS A 149 15.71 18.80 -6.11
N SER A 150 15.72 19.70 -7.09
CA SER A 150 14.65 20.67 -7.29
C SER A 150 13.34 19.99 -7.66
N MET A 151 13.37 18.97 -8.53
CA MET A 151 12.17 18.17 -8.85
C MET A 151 11.63 17.43 -7.62
N ALA A 152 12.52 16.90 -6.77
CA ALA A 152 12.10 16.25 -5.53
C ALA A 152 11.42 17.24 -4.58
N VAL A 153 11.98 18.44 -4.41
CA VAL A 153 11.39 19.51 -3.58
C VAL A 153 10.01 19.91 -4.12
N VAL A 154 9.89 20.14 -5.44
CA VAL A 154 8.59 20.45 -6.06
C VAL A 154 7.58 19.33 -5.83
N GLY A 155 7.98 18.07 -5.97
CA GLY A 155 7.11 16.92 -5.67
C GLY A 155 6.61 16.90 -4.22
N VAL A 156 7.48 17.18 -3.25
CA VAL A 156 7.11 17.29 -1.84
C VAL A 156 6.15 18.45 -1.61
N LEU A 157 6.41 19.63 -2.20
CA LEU A 157 5.52 20.78 -2.08
C LEU A 157 4.12 20.50 -2.65
N ILE A 158 4.03 19.86 -3.81
CA ILE A 158 2.75 19.43 -4.38
C ILE A 158 2.02 18.48 -3.42
N ALA A 159 2.71 17.49 -2.85
CA ALA A 159 2.12 16.55 -1.90
C ALA A 159 1.59 17.25 -0.64
N LEU A 160 2.33 18.23 -0.10
CA LEU A 160 1.92 19.03 1.05
C LEU A 160 0.69 19.90 0.74
N VAL A 161 0.64 20.51 -0.44
CA VAL A 161 -0.52 21.32 -0.87
C VAL A 161 -1.77 20.42 -0.99
N LEU A 162 -1.64 19.25 -1.64
CA LEU A 162 -2.74 18.30 -1.77
C LEU A 162 -3.24 17.83 -0.40
N LYS A 163 -2.33 17.54 0.54
CA LYS A 163 -2.69 17.17 1.91
C LYS A 163 -3.35 18.32 2.67
N GLY A 164 -2.88 19.54 2.51
CA GLY A 164 -3.51 20.73 3.08
C GLY A 164 -4.95 20.93 2.58
N PHE A 165 -5.18 20.73 1.28
CA PHE A 165 -6.52 20.78 0.68
C PHE A 165 -7.46 19.71 1.26
N GLU A 166 -6.97 18.50 1.48
CA GLU A 166 -7.75 17.41 2.09
C GLU A 166 -8.18 17.78 3.52
N ILE A 167 -7.26 18.32 4.32
CA ILE A 167 -7.55 18.75 5.70
C ILE A 167 -8.59 19.87 5.71
N LEU A 168 -8.47 20.87 4.83
CA LEU A 168 -9.42 21.97 4.74
C LEU A 168 -10.80 21.52 4.28
N ARG A 169 -10.87 20.52 3.40
CA ARG A 169 -12.14 19.95 2.91
C ARG A 169 -12.77 18.99 3.91
N GLY A 170 -11.96 18.24 4.68
CA GLY A 170 -12.43 17.27 5.68
C GLY A 170 -12.77 17.88 7.04
N GLY A 171 -12.38 19.13 7.32
CA GLY A 171 -12.66 19.83 8.57
C GLY A 171 -14.04 20.48 8.65
N GLY A 172 -14.96 20.21 7.72
CA GLY A 172 -16.31 20.75 7.65
C GLY A 172 -17.44 19.74 7.93
N GLY A 173 -17.13 18.62 8.65
CA GLY A 173 -18.13 17.59 9.01
C GLY A 173 -18.10 17.27 10.48
#